data_9f2ff6b0cb702782cd05949c421c3227
#
_entry.id   9f2ff6b0cb702782cd05949c421c3227
#
_cell.length_a   1.000
_cell.length_b   1.000
_cell.length_c   1.000
_cell.angle_alpha   90.00
_cell.angle_beta   90.00
_cell.angle_gamma   90.00
#
_symmetry.space_group_name_H-M   'P 1'
#
loop_
_entity.id
_entity.type
_entity.pdbx_description
1 polymer ?
#
loop_
_entity_poly.entity_id
_entity_poly.type
_entity_poly.pdbx_seq_one_letter_code
_entity_poly.pdbx_strand_id
1 'polypeptide(L)'
;MVKDVKPHILLRTASVLSLLHALLNTFAGLLSGTSGNQEEVAVLNAMKTVQFDAMGSLRTYWDFYFGFGLFLTLNLLLIFALLWQLASLAKTAPAIARPFIGSFCIAFAAFAILSGLYFFIAPLILEILIAVLLGLAYACARR
;
A
#
# COMPACT_ATOMS: atom_id res chain seq x y z
N MET A 1 -24.63 10.34 -14.06
CA MET A 1 -24.55 9.07 -13.29
C MET A 1 -23.54 9.06 -12.14
N VAL A 2 -22.66 10.06 -11.97
CA VAL A 2 -21.69 10.16 -10.85
C VAL A 2 -22.18 11.14 -9.75
N LYS A 3 -23.36 11.73 -9.91
CA LYS A 3 -23.83 12.84 -9.04
C LYS A 3 -24.24 12.44 -7.62
N ASP A 4 -24.47 11.17 -7.35
CA ASP A 4 -25.01 10.69 -6.06
C ASP A 4 -23.98 9.95 -5.19
N VAL A 5 -22.76 9.76 -5.69
CA VAL A 5 -21.72 9.04 -4.95
C VAL A 5 -21.04 9.98 -3.97
N LYS A 6 -21.16 9.69 -2.68
CA LYS A 6 -20.62 10.49 -1.60
C LYS A 6 -19.11 10.26 -1.44
N PRO A 7 -18.25 11.30 -1.53
CA PRO A 7 -16.79 11.13 -1.49
C PRO A 7 -16.29 10.41 -0.23
N HIS A 8 -16.94 10.61 0.91
CA HIS A 8 -16.55 9.95 2.16
C HIS A 8 -16.75 8.43 2.14
N ILE A 9 -17.71 7.90 1.36
CA ILE A 9 -17.91 6.45 1.22
C ILE A 9 -16.75 5.86 0.40
N LEU A 10 -16.41 6.50 -0.74
CA LEU A 10 -15.27 6.08 -1.56
C LEU A 10 -13.96 6.07 -0.79
N LEU A 11 -13.73 7.10 0.03
CA LEU A 11 -12.55 7.18 0.90
C LEU A 11 -12.53 6.08 1.97
N ARG A 12 -13.66 5.75 2.58
CA ARG A 12 -13.74 4.65 3.53
C ARG A 12 -13.46 3.29 2.87
N THR A 13 -13.99 3.08 1.67
CA THR A 13 -13.69 1.87 0.90
C THR A 13 -12.19 1.79 0.55
N ALA A 14 -11.60 2.88 0.06
CA ALA A 14 -10.16 2.96 -0.22
C ALA A 14 -9.32 2.70 1.05
N SER A 15 -9.74 3.23 2.19
CA SER A 15 -9.10 2.97 3.49
C SER A 15 -9.12 1.48 3.84
N VAL A 16 -10.27 0.83 3.76
CA VAL A 16 -10.40 -0.62 4.05
C VAL A 16 -9.54 -1.45 3.09
N LEU A 17 -9.46 -1.09 1.81
CA LEU A 17 -8.55 -1.77 0.86
C LEU A 17 -7.08 -1.56 1.22
N SER A 18 -6.69 -0.39 1.73
CA SER A 18 -5.33 -0.17 2.23
C SER A 18 -5.02 -1.04 3.46
N LEU A 19 -5.97 -1.22 4.37
CA LEU A 19 -5.84 -2.17 5.48
C LEU A 19 -5.68 -3.61 4.99
N LEU A 20 -6.52 -4.03 4.04
CA LEU A 20 -6.42 -5.35 3.42
C LEU A 20 -5.05 -5.55 2.77
N HIS A 21 -4.55 -4.54 2.05
CA HIS A 21 -3.21 -4.59 1.46
C HIS A 21 -2.12 -4.76 2.53
N ALA A 22 -2.19 -4.03 3.66
CA ALA A 22 -1.25 -4.18 4.77
C ALA A 22 -1.26 -5.61 5.35
N LEU A 23 -2.46 -6.17 5.55
CA LEU A 23 -2.61 -7.54 6.05
C LEU A 23 -2.06 -8.58 5.06
N LEU A 24 -2.36 -8.45 3.78
CA LEU A 24 -1.84 -9.35 2.75
C LEU A 24 -0.32 -9.25 2.63
N ASN A 25 0.24 -8.03 2.65
CA ASN A 25 1.69 -7.85 2.64
C ASN A 25 2.36 -8.54 3.84
N THR A 26 1.76 -8.45 5.02
CA THR A 26 2.33 -9.04 6.23
C THR A 26 2.17 -10.56 6.24
N PHE A 27 0.95 -11.05 6.12
CA PHE A 27 0.65 -12.47 6.35
C PHE A 27 0.94 -13.34 5.13
N ALA A 28 0.61 -12.87 3.93
CA ALA A 28 0.86 -13.61 2.70
C ALA A 28 2.21 -13.30 2.04
N GLY A 29 2.82 -12.15 2.35
CA GLY A 29 4.12 -11.75 1.84
C GLY A 29 5.26 -12.11 2.78
N LEU A 30 5.31 -11.47 3.97
CA LEU A 30 6.46 -11.56 4.87
C LEU A 30 6.48 -12.80 5.75
N LEU A 31 5.32 -13.25 6.23
CA LEU A 31 5.21 -14.35 7.19
C LEU A 31 4.86 -15.70 6.53
N SER A 32 4.47 -15.70 5.25
CA SER A 32 4.28 -16.95 4.53
C SER A 32 5.63 -17.64 4.31
N GLY A 33 5.71 -18.90 4.74
CA GLY A 33 6.87 -19.73 4.44
C GLY A 33 6.96 -20.00 2.93
N THR A 34 8.15 -20.36 2.45
CA THR A 34 8.29 -20.86 1.08
C THR A 34 7.69 -22.27 0.97
N SER A 35 6.79 -22.42 0.03
CA SER A 35 6.41 -23.74 -0.51
C SER A 35 7.38 -24.18 -1.63
N GLY A 36 8.53 -23.53 -1.69
CA GLY A 36 9.38 -23.50 -2.85
C GLY A 36 10.15 -24.76 -3.13
N ASN A 37 10.62 -24.85 -4.35
CA ASN A 37 11.58 -25.82 -4.79
C ASN A 37 12.94 -25.63 -4.07
N GLN A 38 13.87 -26.54 -4.26
CA GLN A 38 15.18 -26.49 -3.61
C GLN A 38 15.96 -25.19 -3.92
N GLU A 39 15.77 -24.61 -5.10
CA GLU A 39 16.44 -23.37 -5.52
C GLU A 39 15.94 -22.16 -4.74
N GLU A 40 14.63 -22.03 -4.53
CA GLU A 40 14.05 -20.97 -3.70
C GLU A 40 14.52 -21.05 -2.25
N VAL A 41 14.57 -22.26 -1.69
CA VAL A 41 15.08 -22.52 -0.34
C VAL A 41 16.57 -22.13 -0.25
N ALA A 42 17.38 -22.45 -1.27
CA ALA A 42 18.78 -22.07 -1.31
C ALA A 42 18.97 -20.55 -1.37
N VAL A 43 18.19 -19.84 -2.18
CA VAL A 43 18.22 -18.38 -2.25
C VAL A 43 17.85 -17.74 -0.90
N LEU A 44 16.78 -18.20 -0.26
CA LEU A 44 16.39 -17.71 1.05
C LEU A 44 17.42 -17.96 2.13
N ASN A 45 18.05 -19.13 2.12
CA ASN A 45 19.12 -19.44 3.05
C ASN A 45 20.32 -18.51 2.80
N ALA A 46 20.69 -18.27 1.55
CA ALA A 46 21.73 -17.31 1.21
C ALA A 46 21.38 -15.89 1.69
N MET A 47 20.14 -15.42 1.48
CA MET A 47 19.69 -14.13 1.99
C MET A 47 19.81 -14.02 3.51
N LYS A 48 19.57 -15.09 4.26
CA LYS A 48 19.64 -15.12 5.74
C LYS A 48 21.06 -15.27 6.29
N THR A 49 21.99 -15.81 5.52
CA THR A 49 23.34 -16.15 5.99
C THR A 49 24.41 -15.20 5.48
N VAL A 50 24.25 -14.65 4.26
CA VAL A 50 25.22 -13.71 3.68
C VAL A 50 25.11 -12.36 4.37
N GLN A 51 26.17 -11.98 5.07
CA GLN A 51 26.29 -10.69 5.76
C GLN A 51 27.09 -9.70 4.92
N PHE A 52 26.74 -8.43 5.07
CA PHE A 52 27.47 -7.29 4.53
C PHE A 52 27.50 -6.15 5.56
N ASP A 53 28.50 -5.30 5.45
CA ASP A 53 28.59 -4.10 6.27
C ASP A 53 27.72 -2.97 5.68
N ALA A 54 26.66 -2.63 6.42
CA ALA A 54 25.82 -1.50 6.14
C ALA A 54 26.21 -0.33 7.05
N MET A 55 27.22 0.42 6.66
CA MET A 55 27.71 1.61 7.39
C MET A 55 28.07 1.32 8.86
N GLY A 56 28.85 0.27 9.10
CA GLY A 56 29.28 -0.15 10.44
C GLY A 56 28.30 -1.07 11.18
N SER A 57 27.24 -1.48 10.54
CA SER A 57 26.29 -2.48 11.06
C SER A 57 26.28 -3.72 10.18
N LEU A 58 26.62 -4.88 10.74
CA LEU A 58 26.48 -6.15 10.02
C LEU A 58 25.00 -6.48 9.85
N ARG A 59 24.58 -6.69 8.62
CA ARG A 59 23.22 -7.02 8.23
C ARG A 59 23.23 -8.12 7.19
N THR A 60 22.09 -8.82 7.07
CA THR A 60 21.85 -9.78 5.99
C THR A 60 20.93 -9.16 4.94
N TYR A 61 20.89 -9.72 3.74
CA TYR A 61 19.90 -9.31 2.72
C TYR A 61 18.47 -9.59 3.19
N TRP A 62 18.28 -10.62 4.04
CA TRP A 62 16.99 -10.90 4.66
C TRP A 62 16.55 -9.79 5.61
N ASP A 63 17.46 -9.21 6.41
CA ASP A 63 17.11 -8.08 7.30
C ASP A 63 16.56 -6.90 6.50
N PHE A 64 17.17 -6.61 5.34
CA PHE A 64 16.70 -5.55 4.45
C PHE A 64 15.34 -5.90 3.82
N TYR A 65 15.20 -7.09 3.26
CA TYR A 65 13.94 -7.54 2.66
C TYR A 65 12.79 -7.50 3.66
N PHE A 66 12.99 -8.09 4.83
CA PHE A 66 12.00 -8.14 5.88
C PHE A 66 11.70 -6.75 6.46
N GLY A 67 12.74 -5.96 6.70
CA GLY A 67 12.63 -4.58 7.18
C GLY A 67 11.84 -3.70 6.23
N PHE A 68 12.13 -3.71 4.93
CA PHE A 68 11.36 -2.96 3.93
C PHE A 68 9.91 -3.44 3.84
N GLY A 69 9.66 -4.73 3.95
CA GLY A 69 8.30 -5.26 4.01
C GLY A 69 7.51 -4.76 5.22
N LEU A 70 8.14 -4.69 6.41
CA LEU A 70 7.54 -4.10 7.60
C LEU A 70 7.31 -2.58 7.43
N PHE A 71 8.26 -1.86 6.82
CA PHE A 71 8.07 -0.46 6.48
C PHE A 71 6.85 -0.25 5.58
N LEU A 72 6.67 -1.08 4.56
CA LEU A 72 5.50 -1.03 3.69
C LEU A 72 4.21 -1.28 4.49
N THR A 73 4.20 -2.29 5.35
CA THR A 73 3.04 -2.57 6.23
C THR A 73 2.68 -1.37 7.08
N LEU A 74 3.65 -0.76 7.77
CA LEU A 74 3.42 0.42 8.61
C LEU A 74 2.91 1.61 7.80
N ASN A 75 3.46 1.85 6.60
CA ASN A 75 2.97 2.90 5.71
C ASN A 75 1.53 2.67 5.27
N LEU A 76 1.16 1.44 4.91
CA LEU A 76 -0.21 1.10 4.51
C LEU A 76 -1.20 1.25 5.67
N LEU A 77 -0.79 0.92 6.92
CA LEU A 77 -1.59 1.16 8.11
C LEU A 77 -1.76 2.65 8.41
N LEU A 78 -0.70 3.44 8.22
CA LEU A 78 -0.78 4.90 8.33
C LEU A 78 -1.73 5.47 7.28
N ILE A 79 -1.62 5.04 6.03
CA ILE A 79 -2.51 5.45 4.94
C ILE A 79 -3.96 5.06 5.25
N PHE A 80 -4.21 3.83 5.75
CA PHE A 80 -5.53 3.43 6.24
C PHE A 80 -6.09 4.45 7.23
N ALA A 81 -5.33 4.81 8.27
CA ALA A 81 -5.77 5.75 9.30
C ALA A 81 -6.03 7.15 8.72
N LEU A 82 -5.14 7.64 7.85
CA LEU A 82 -5.27 8.95 7.23
C LEU A 82 -6.46 9.03 6.26
N LEU A 83 -6.69 8.01 5.44
CA LEU A 83 -7.85 7.95 4.54
C LEU A 83 -9.16 7.86 5.33
N TRP A 84 -9.16 7.15 6.46
CA TRP A 84 -10.32 7.08 7.34
C TRP A 84 -10.67 8.43 7.95
N GLN A 85 -9.67 9.19 8.43
CA GLN A 85 -9.84 10.56 8.93
C GLN A 85 -10.25 11.52 7.81
N LEU A 86 -9.63 11.40 6.63
CA LEU A 86 -9.93 12.21 5.46
C LEU A 86 -11.39 11.98 4.98
N ALA A 87 -11.90 10.75 5.12
CA ALA A 87 -13.32 10.46 4.86
C ALA A 87 -14.26 11.26 5.78
N SER A 88 -13.88 11.42 7.05
CA SER A 88 -14.66 12.22 8.00
C SER A 88 -14.59 13.72 7.64
N LEU A 89 -13.42 14.21 7.25
CA LEU A 89 -13.24 15.59 6.77
C LEU A 89 -14.03 15.83 5.48
N ALA A 90 -13.99 14.92 4.54
CA ALA A 90 -14.72 15.03 3.26
C ALA A 90 -16.23 15.02 3.42
N LYS A 91 -16.76 14.54 4.56
CA LYS A 91 -18.20 14.60 4.88
C LYS A 91 -18.64 16.01 5.28
N THR A 92 -17.79 16.77 5.97
CA THR A 92 -18.12 18.09 6.52
C THR A 92 -17.51 19.26 5.71
N ALA A 93 -16.32 19.05 5.13
CA ALA A 93 -15.58 20.07 4.39
C ALA A 93 -14.91 19.47 3.12
N PRO A 94 -15.71 19.05 2.11
CA PRO A 94 -15.18 18.34 0.94
C PRO A 94 -14.15 19.16 0.13
N ALA A 95 -14.34 20.49 0.05
CA ALA A 95 -13.38 21.37 -0.64
C ALA A 95 -12.00 21.39 0.01
N ILE A 96 -11.95 21.32 1.35
CA ILE A 96 -10.68 21.24 2.10
C ILE A 96 -10.04 19.86 1.94
N ALA A 97 -10.83 18.79 1.95
CA ALA A 97 -10.32 17.43 1.77
C ALA A 97 -9.76 17.17 0.37
N ARG A 98 -10.26 17.84 -0.65
CA ARG A 98 -9.99 17.57 -2.06
C ARG A 98 -8.50 17.55 -2.44
N PRO A 99 -7.64 18.53 -2.09
CA PRO A 99 -6.21 18.47 -2.46
C PRO A 99 -5.50 17.25 -1.87
N PHE A 100 -5.84 16.88 -0.63
CA PHE A 100 -5.28 15.67 0.01
C PHE A 100 -5.71 14.39 -0.71
N ILE A 101 -6.98 14.30 -1.13
CA ILE A 101 -7.47 13.17 -1.94
C ILE A 101 -6.68 13.07 -3.25
N GLY A 102 -6.40 14.20 -3.90
CA GLY A 102 -5.59 14.25 -5.13
C GLY A 102 -4.17 13.74 -4.92
N SER A 103 -3.52 14.14 -3.82
CA SER A 103 -2.18 13.67 -3.47
C SER A 103 -2.13 12.15 -3.26
N PHE A 104 -3.09 11.58 -2.53
CA PHE A 104 -3.19 10.14 -2.35
C PHE A 104 -3.50 9.41 -3.66
N CYS A 105 -4.34 9.99 -4.54
CA CYS A 105 -4.63 9.41 -5.85
C CYS A 105 -3.36 9.29 -6.70
N ILE A 106 -2.55 10.34 -6.75
CA ILE A 106 -1.26 10.34 -7.47
C ILE A 106 -0.30 9.32 -6.88
N ALA A 107 -0.20 9.26 -5.55
CA ALA A 107 0.66 8.30 -4.87
C ALA A 107 0.29 6.85 -5.19
N PHE A 108 -1.00 6.49 -5.13
CA PHE A 108 -1.46 5.14 -5.48
C PHE A 108 -1.33 4.82 -6.97
N ALA A 109 -1.48 5.79 -7.86
CA ALA A 109 -1.17 5.60 -9.27
C ALA A 109 0.33 5.29 -9.49
N ALA A 110 1.22 5.99 -8.77
CA ALA A 110 2.65 5.70 -8.81
C ALA A 110 2.98 4.32 -8.21
N PHE A 111 2.35 3.93 -7.08
CA PHE A 111 2.52 2.59 -6.51
C PHE A 111 2.07 1.51 -7.48
N ALA A 112 0.93 1.67 -8.16
CA ALA A 112 0.46 0.73 -9.17
C ALA A 112 1.46 0.56 -10.33
N ILE A 113 2.10 1.64 -10.78
CA ILE A 113 3.17 1.55 -11.78
C ILE A 113 4.35 0.73 -11.25
N LEU A 114 4.82 1.02 -10.03
CA LEU A 114 5.92 0.29 -9.41
C LEU A 114 5.57 -1.19 -9.21
N SER A 115 4.36 -1.48 -8.75
CA SER A 115 3.91 -2.86 -8.57
C SER A 115 3.81 -3.62 -9.89
N GLY A 116 3.41 -2.96 -10.97
CA GLY A 116 3.40 -3.57 -12.30
C GLY A 116 4.78 -3.84 -12.87
N LEU A 117 5.81 -3.08 -12.45
CA LEU A 117 7.19 -3.25 -12.91
C LEU A 117 8.00 -4.25 -12.07
N TYR A 118 7.75 -4.32 -10.78
CA TYR A 118 8.67 -5.01 -9.83
C TYR A 118 8.01 -6.09 -8.99
N PHE A 119 6.68 -6.15 -8.94
CA PHE A 119 5.97 -7.10 -8.08
C PHE A 119 5.05 -8.02 -8.92
N PHE A 120 4.06 -8.58 -8.27
CA PHE A 120 3.09 -9.50 -8.84
C PHE A 120 1.68 -8.88 -8.87
N ILE A 121 0.72 -9.60 -9.43
CA ILE A 121 -0.60 -9.07 -9.79
C ILE A 121 -1.44 -8.57 -8.57
N ALA A 122 -1.25 -9.16 -7.37
CA ALA A 122 -2.13 -8.86 -6.24
C ALA A 122 -1.98 -7.41 -5.70
N PRO A 123 -0.76 -6.90 -5.38
CA PRO A 123 -0.60 -5.50 -4.99
C PRO A 123 -1.03 -4.54 -6.11
N LEU A 124 -0.71 -4.84 -7.37
CA LEU A 124 -1.10 -4.03 -8.52
C LEU A 124 -2.61 -3.81 -8.60
N ILE A 125 -3.41 -4.88 -8.46
CA ILE A 125 -4.88 -4.77 -8.50
C ILE A 125 -5.39 -3.90 -7.35
N LEU A 126 -4.88 -4.09 -6.13
CA LEU A 126 -5.32 -3.30 -4.97
C LEU A 126 -5.00 -1.82 -5.14
N GLU A 127 -3.83 -1.49 -5.62
CA GLU A 127 -3.38 -0.11 -5.82
C GLU A 127 -4.16 0.59 -6.94
N ILE A 128 -4.46 -0.11 -8.04
CA ILE A 128 -5.35 0.41 -9.10
C ILE A 128 -6.74 0.68 -8.54
N LEU A 129 -7.32 -0.25 -7.78
CA LEU A 129 -8.65 -0.07 -7.20
C LEU A 129 -8.68 1.13 -6.25
N ILE A 130 -7.68 1.27 -5.39
CA ILE A 130 -7.56 2.41 -4.47
C ILE A 130 -7.40 3.71 -5.26
N ALA A 131 -6.53 3.76 -6.28
CA ALA A 131 -6.32 4.95 -7.11
C ALA A 131 -7.63 5.37 -7.82
N VAL A 132 -8.39 4.42 -8.38
CA VAL A 132 -9.67 4.69 -9.03
C VAL A 132 -10.70 5.26 -8.03
N LEU A 133 -10.82 4.65 -6.84
CA LEU A 133 -11.72 5.15 -5.78
C LEU A 133 -11.35 6.57 -5.35
N LEU A 134 -10.06 6.86 -5.20
CA LEU A 134 -9.57 8.18 -4.85
C LEU A 134 -9.80 9.20 -5.98
N GLY A 135 -9.61 8.82 -7.24
CA GLY A 135 -9.93 9.65 -8.40
C GLY A 135 -11.41 10.02 -8.48
N LEU A 136 -12.29 9.05 -8.24
CA LEU A 136 -13.72 9.28 -8.16
C LEU A 136 -14.09 10.19 -6.97
N ALA A 137 -13.49 9.95 -5.79
CA ALA A 137 -13.68 10.79 -4.60
C ALA A 137 -13.23 12.24 -4.86
N TYR A 138 -12.10 12.44 -5.53
CA TYR A 138 -11.58 13.75 -5.92
C TYR A 138 -12.54 14.48 -6.88
N ALA A 139 -13.10 13.77 -7.84
CA ALA A 139 -14.08 14.34 -8.78
C ALA A 139 -15.39 14.74 -8.07
N CYS A 140 -15.83 13.95 -7.08
CA CYS A 140 -17.05 14.22 -6.31
C CYS A 140 -16.87 15.30 -5.24
N ALA A 141 -15.65 15.56 -4.75
CA ALA A 141 -15.34 16.54 -3.70
C ALA A 141 -15.26 18.00 -4.19
N ARG A 142 -15.87 18.32 -5.34
CA ARG A 142 -15.88 19.69 -5.91
C ARG A 142 -16.93 20.62 -5.33
N ARG A 143 -17.77 20.13 -4.42
CA ARG A 143 -18.95 20.87 -3.93
C ARG A 143 -18.89 21.07 -2.44
#